data_5f5ff770f6774f8d86b28b9262bccbd4
#
_entry.id   5f5ff770f6774f8d86b28b9262bccbd4
#
_cell.length_a   1.000
_cell.length_b   1.000
_cell.length_c   1.000
_cell.angle_alpha   90.00
_cell.angle_beta   90.00
_cell.angle_gamma   90.00
#
_symmetry.space_group_name_H-M   'P 1'
#
loop_
_entity.id
_entity.type
_entity.pdbx_description
1 polymer ?
#
loop_
_entity_poly.entity_id
_entity_poly.type
_entity_poly.pdbx_seq_one_letter_code
_entity_poly.pdbx_strand_id
1 'polypeptide(L)'
;MYKGHVIACMMVGQIFGGMLGDRFGVREISLIGFTLLALSNATLALLSDYWTNTNMMVAYLCVRAVINGVAWICVIAVCMRLTFSKAGGSQFTAYMSMFNLSAVMAYLFTGNMTQRFDYVTCLYIGGALTLFTVVLLWFIDPDEVDRVLEGRFGDGEDEFDGDFGERPEAWYEEDETVVTSA
;
A
#
# COMPACT_ATOMS: atom_id res chain seq x y z
N MET A 1 23.26 5.57 10.55
CA MET A 1 23.58 4.19 10.12
C MET A 1 22.39 3.22 10.18
N TYR A 2 21.42 3.38 11.05
CA TYR A 2 20.30 2.42 11.24
C TYR A 2 19.19 2.48 10.19
N LYS A 3 19.07 3.56 9.41
CA LYS A 3 18.01 3.71 8.38
C LYS A 3 18.02 2.58 7.33
N GLY A 4 19.20 2.11 6.94
CA GLY A 4 19.33 1.02 5.97
C GLY A 4 18.75 -0.32 6.46
N HIS A 5 18.95 -0.65 7.73
CA HIS A 5 18.41 -1.88 8.31
C HIS A 5 16.88 -1.87 8.37
N VAL A 6 16.29 -0.72 8.73
CA VAL A 6 14.82 -0.56 8.77
C VAL A 6 14.20 -0.71 7.38
N ILE A 7 14.83 -0.14 6.35
CA ILE A 7 14.37 -0.28 4.96
C ILE A 7 14.48 -1.74 4.49
N ALA A 8 15.60 -2.43 4.78
CA ALA A 8 15.77 -3.84 4.45
C ALA A 8 14.70 -4.72 5.15
N CYS A 9 14.42 -4.48 6.42
CA CYS A 9 13.36 -5.17 7.15
C CYS A 9 11.97 -4.91 6.52
N MET A 10 11.69 -3.69 6.08
CA MET A 10 10.45 -3.36 5.40
C MET A 10 10.31 -4.11 4.06
N MET A 11 11.39 -4.21 3.27
CA MET A 11 11.40 -5.00 2.01
C MET A 11 11.12 -6.48 2.27
N VAL A 12 11.74 -7.05 3.29
CA VAL A 12 11.44 -8.43 3.72
C VAL A 12 9.97 -8.57 4.09
N GLY A 13 9.42 -7.62 4.84
CA GLY A 13 7.99 -7.58 5.17
C GLY A 13 7.08 -7.55 3.94
N GLN A 14 7.44 -6.81 2.90
CA GLN A 14 6.66 -6.75 1.66
C GLN A 14 6.64 -8.09 0.92
N ILE A 15 7.79 -8.79 0.85
CA ILE A 15 7.87 -10.13 0.22
C ILE A 15 6.97 -11.12 0.97
N PHE A 16 7.10 -11.19 2.29
CA PHE A 16 6.25 -12.06 3.11
C PHE A 16 4.78 -11.67 3.04
N GLY A 17 4.48 -10.38 3.02
CA GLY A 17 3.12 -9.85 2.91
C GLY A 17 2.45 -10.25 1.60
N GLY A 18 3.17 -10.22 0.48
CA GLY A 18 2.68 -10.71 -0.80
C GLY A 18 2.33 -12.20 -0.73
N MET A 19 3.26 -13.03 -0.27
CA MET A 19 3.03 -14.48 -0.13
C MET A 19 1.87 -14.83 0.82
N LEU A 20 1.73 -14.11 1.94
CA LEU A 20 0.62 -14.31 2.87
C LEU A 20 -0.71 -13.84 2.26
N GLY A 21 -0.69 -12.69 1.58
CA GLY A 21 -1.86 -12.14 0.90
C GLY A 21 -2.43 -13.09 -0.16
N ASP A 22 -1.55 -13.73 -0.94
CA ASP A 22 -1.94 -14.71 -1.96
C ASP A 22 -2.54 -15.98 -1.34
N ARG A 23 -2.07 -16.38 -0.15
CA ARG A 23 -2.50 -17.62 0.50
C ARG A 23 -3.75 -17.46 1.36
N PHE A 24 -3.87 -16.38 2.10
CA PHE A 24 -4.92 -16.17 3.11
C PHE A 24 -5.95 -15.11 2.73
N GLY A 25 -5.73 -14.44 1.62
CA GLY A 25 -6.54 -13.30 1.18
C GLY A 25 -5.92 -11.95 1.60
N VAL A 26 -5.89 -11.05 0.64
CA VAL A 26 -5.22 -9.74 0.79
C VAL A 26 -5.94 -8.87 1.83
N ARG A 27 -7.27 -8.95 1.90
CA ARG A 27 -8.11 -8.21 2.86
C ARG A 27 -7.80 -8.62 4.29
N GLU A 28 -7.81 -9.93 4.58
CA GLU A 28 -7.57 -10.49 5.92
C GLU A 28 -6.18 -10.11 6.43
N ILE A 29 -5.15 -10.30 5.61
CA ILE A 29 -3.77 -9.96 5.98
C ILE A 29 -3.60 -8.45 6.17
N SER A 30 -4.28 -7.63 5.39
CA SER A 30 -4.28 -6.18 5.55
C SER A 30 -4.87 -5.76 6.90
N LEU A 31 -6.04 -6.31 7.27
CA LEU A 31 -6.68 -6.05 8.56
C LEU A 31 -5.78 -6.45 9.74
N ILE A 32 -5.19 -7.65 9.68
CA ILE A 32 -4.24 -8.13 10.69
C ILE A 32 -3.01 -7.21 10.76
N GLY A 33 -2.43 -6.84 9.62
CA GLY A 33 -1.26 -5.97 9.54
C GLY A 33 -1.49 -4.59 10.18
N PHE A 34 -2.61 -3.93 9.86
CA PHE A 34 -2.94 -2.64 10.48
C PHE A 34 -3.28 -2.75 11.96
N THR A 35 -3.93 -3.82 12.38
CA THR A 35 -4.19 -4.09 13.80
C THR A 35 -2.88 -4.26 14.57
N LEU A 36 -1.93 -5.03 14.03
CA LEU A 36 -0.60 -5.18 14.62
C LEU A 36 0.18 -3.86 14.64
N LEU A 37 0.03 -3.00 13.62
CA LEU A 37 0.64 -1.66 13.62
C LEU A 37 0.05 -0.77 14.70
N ALA A 38 -1.26 -0.79 14.90
CA ALA A 38 -1.90 -0.03 15.97
C ALA A 38 -1.44 -0.51 17.34
N LEU A 39 -1.40 -1.82 17.56
CA LEU A 39 -0.89 -2.43 18.79
C LEU A 39 0.58 -2.09 19.02
N SER A 40 1.39 -2.10 17.96
CA SER A 40 2.79 -1.68 17.99
C SER A 40 2.93 -0.23 18.49
N ASN A 41 2.12 0.72 17.99
CA ASN A 41 2.16 2.09 18.49
C ASN A 41 1.84 2.17 19.99
N ALA A 42 0.83 1.44 20.46
CA ALA A 42 0.49 1.38 21.88
C ALA A 42 1.59 0.75 22.73
N THR A 43 2.19 -0.34 22.24
CA THR A 43 3.31 -1.00 22.92
C THR A 43 4.52 -0.08 23.04
N LEU A 44 4.84 0.69 21.99
CA LEU A 44 5.96 1.65 22.05
C LEU A 44 5.68 2.77 23.05
N ALA A 45 4.44 3.23 23.17
CA ALA A 45 4.05 4.22 24.16
C ALA A 45 4.19 3.69 25.60
N LEU A 46 3.82 2.43 25.84
CA LEU A 46 3.96 1.77 27.14
C LEU A 46 5.43 1.51 27.52
N LEU A 47 6.29 1.30 26.53
CA LEU A 47 7.73 1.06 26.73
C LEU A 47 8.54 2.37 26.78
N SER A 48 7.93 3.50 27.09
CA SER A 48 8.61 4.82 27.15
C SER A 48 9.85 4.83 28.04
N ASP A 49 9.85 4.09 29.14
CA ASP A 49 10.97 4.00 30.10
C ASP A 49 12.22 3.32 29.51
N TYR A 50 12.05 2.51 28.48
CA TYR A 50 13.13 1.77 27.83
C TYR A 50 13.69 2.45 26.58
N TRP A 51 13.24 3.64 26.21
CA TRP A 51 13.68 4.37 25.00
C TRP A 51 15.16 4.77 25.04
N THR A 52 15.78 4.77 26.21
CA THR A 52 17.22 5.03 26.38
C THR A 52 18.10 3.89 25.85
N ASN A 53 17.56 2.68 25.71
CA ASN A 53 18.31 1.53 25.21
C ASN A 53 18.26 1.47 23.68
N THR A 54 19.33 1.95 23.02
CA THR A 54 19.42 2.03 21.55
C THR A 54 19.22 0.69 20.85
N ASN A 55 19.77 -0.40 21.41
CA ASN A 55 19.68 -1.72 20.77
C ASN A 55 18.23 -2.25 20.76
N MET A 56 17.51 -2.05 21.85
CA MET A 56 16.11 -2.41 21.97
C MET A 56 15.26 -1.60 20.99
N MET A 57 15.51 -0.30 20.88
CA MET A 57 14.78 0.58 19.95
C MET A 57 15.01 0.17 18.51
N VAL A 58 16.24 -0.17 18.11
CA VAL A 58 16.53 -0.63 16.74
C VAL A 58 15.83 -1.94 16.45
N ALA A 59 15.89 -2.92 17.35
CA ALA A 59 15.20 -4.19 17.20
C ALA A 59 13.69 -3.99 17.05
N TYR A 60 13.09 -3.15 17.88
CA TYR A 60 11.68 -2.80 17.81
C TYR A 60 11.31 -2.15 16.48
N LEU A 61 12.10 -1.18 16.00
CA LEU A 61 11.88 -0.52 14.72
C LEU A 61 11.97 -1.49 13.54
N CYS A 62 12.88 -2.48 13.59
CA CYS A 62 12.97 -3.52 12.58
C CYS A 62 11.71 -4.40 12.53
N VAL A 63 11.23 -4.87 13.69
CA VAL A 63 9.98 -5.66 13.77
C VAL A 63 8.80 -4.85 13.25
N ARG A 64 8.68 -3.60 13.68
CA ARG A 64 7.64 -2.69 13.20
C ARG A 64 7.73 -2.44 11.69
N ALA A 65 8.94 -2.33 11.13
CA ALA A 65 9.14 -2.15 9.69
C ALA A 65 8.66 -3.36 8.89
N VAL A 66 8.89 -4.59 9.39
CA VAL A 66 8.35 -5.80 8.76
C VAL A 66 6.82 -5.78 8.74
N ILE A 67 6.18 -5.52 9.88
CA ILE A 67 4.71 -5.43 9.97
C ILE A 67 4.16 -4.36 9.03
N ASN A 68 4.81 -3.19 9.00
CA ASN A 68 4.44 -2.10 8.09
C ASN A 68 4.59 -2.51 6.63
N GLY A 69 5.65 -3.24 6.26
CA GLY A 69 5.86 -3.78 4.92
C GLY A 69 4.73 -4.72 4.49
N VAL A 70 4.33 -5.65 5.36
CA VAL A 70 3.19 -6.56 5.13
C VAL A 70 1.89 -5.78 4.91
N ALA A 71 1.55 -4.86 5.80
CA ALA A 71 0.34 -4.06 5.70
C ALA A 71 0.31 -3.22 4.41
N TRP A 72 1.43 -2.58 4.07
CA TRP A 72 1.55 -1.71 2.91
C TRP A 72 1.34 -2.44 1.58
N ILE A 73 2.00 -3.60 1.38
CA ILE A 73 1.85 -4.35 0.13
C ILE A 73 0.43 -4.88 -0.05
N CYS A 74 -0.23 -5.30 1.05
CA CYS A 74 -1.61 -5.76 1.00
C CYS A 74 -2.59 -4.64 0.62
N VAL A 75 -2.40 -3.41 1.10
CA VAL A 75 -3.23 -2.27 0.68
C VAL A 75 -3.06 -1.96 -0.79
N ILE A 76 -1.83 -1.98 -1.30
CA ILE A 76 -1.58 -1.78 -2.74
C ILE A 76 -2.29 -2.88 -3.55
N ALA A 77 -2.23 -4.13 -3.11
CA ALA A 77 -2.90 -5.25 -3.78
C ALA A 77 -4.44 -5.12 -3.74
N VAL A 78 -5.03 -4.63 -2.63
CA VAL A 78 -6.46 -4.29 -2.57
C VAL A 78 -6.78 -3.19 -3.58
N CYS A 79 -5.98 -2.12 -3.65
CA CYS A 79 -6.19 -1.05 -4.63
C CYS A 79 -6.12 -1.56 -6.08
N MET A 80 -5.20 -2.51 -6.36
CA MET A 80 -5.13 -3.13 -7.68
C MET A 80 -6.38 -3.94 -8.02
N ARG A 81 -6.94 -4.69 -7.06
CA ARG A 81 -8.19 -5.43 -7.24
C ARG A 81 -9.40 -4.51 -7.46
N LEU A 82 -9.43 -3.36 -6.79
CA LEU A 82 -10.48 -2.35 -6.95
C LEU A 82 -10.34 -1.53 -8.25
N THR A 83 -9.29 -1.79 -9.05
CA THR A 83 -9.01 -1.03 -10.26
C THR A 83 -9.69 -1.69 -11.46
N PHE A 84 -10.52 -0.91 -12.17
CA PHE A 84 -11.24 -1.38 -13.33
C PHE A 84 -10.34 -1.57 -14.55
N SER A 85 -10.46 -2.69 -15.28
CA SER A 85 -9.56 -3.09 -16.37
C SER A 85 -9.48 -2.06 -17.52
N LYS A 86 -10.60 -1.44 -17.92
CA LYS A 86 -10.65 -0.46 -19.02
C LYS A 86 -10.01 0.89 -18.70
N ALA A 87 -9.91 1.26 -17.41
CA ALA A 87 -9.33 2.54 -16.95
C ALA A 87 -8.18 2.33 -15.93
N GLY A 88 -7.60 1.13 -15.91
CA GLY A 88 -6.70 0.66 -14.87
C GLY A 88 -5.52 1.58 -14.59
N GLY A 89 -4.86 2.08 -15.64
CA GLY A 89 -3.69 2.93 -15.49
C GLY A 89 -3.99 4.28 -14.82
N SER A 90 -5.03 4.97 -15.24
CA SER A 90 -5.41 6.28 -14.68
C SER A 90 -5.95 6.16 -13.26
N GLN A 91 -6.75 5.15 -12.99
CA GLN A 91 -7.33 4.89 -11.67
C GLN A 91 -6.24 4.49 -10.66
N PHE A 92 -5.33 3.61 -11.02
CA PHE A 92 -4.19 3.24 -10.17
C PHE A 92 -3.28 4.44 -9.89
N THR A 93 -3.00 5.27 -10.90
CA THR A 93 -2.24 6.51 -10.73
C THR A 93 -2.92 7.48 -9.77
N ALA A 94 -4.25 7.60 -9.84
CA ALA A 94 -5.02 8.40 -8.89
C ALA A 94 -4.89 7.87 -7.45
N TYR A 95 -4.98 6.54 -7.22
CA TYR A 95 -4.75 5.96 -5.90
C TYR A 95 -3.35 6.25 -5.38
N MET A 96 -2.31 6.10 -6.21
CA MET A 96 -0.92 6.40 -5.80
C MET A 96 -0.74 7.88 -5.49
N SER A 97 -1.39 8.77 -6.22
CA SER A 97 -1.37 10.21 -5.94
C SER A 97 -2.05 10.54 -4.60
N MET A 98 -3.17 9.89 -4.29
CA MET A 98 -3.84 10.03 -3.00
C MET A 98 -2.98 9.50 -1.85
N PHE A 99 -2.27 8.38 -2.01
CA PHE A 99 -1.32 7.89 -1.01
C PHE A 99 -0.19 8.90 -0.75
N ASN A 100 0.39 9.47 -1.79
CA ASN A 100 1.43 10.48 -1.63
C ASN A 100 0.89 11.75 -0.94
N LEU A 101 -0.30 12.21 -1.32
CA LEU A 101 -0.96 13.35 -0.68
C LEU A 101 -1.23 13.05 0.81
N SER A 102 -1.75 11.87 1.13
CA SER A 102 -2.01 11.47 2.52
C SER A 102 -0.73 11.41 3.35
N ALA A 103 0.38 10.96 2.77
CA ALA A 103 1.68 10.97 3.44
C ALA A 103 2.14 12.41 3.77
N VAL A 104 2.03 13.34 2.82
CA VAL A 104 2.36 14.75 3.06
C VAL A 104 1.49 15.34 4.18
N MET A 105 0.18 15.09 4.14
CA MET A 105 -0.75 15.55 5.19
C MET A 105 -0.42 14.94 6.54
N ALA A 106 -0.07 13.65 6.60
CA ALA A 106 0.35 12.98 7.82
C ALA A 106 1.63 13.58 8.41
N TYR A 107 2.62 13.93 7.59
CA TYR A 107 3.84 14.61 8.05
C TYR A 107 3.54 15.98 8.63
N LEU A 108 2.72 16.78 7.98
CA LEU A 108 2.30 18.10 8.47
C LEU A 108 1.52 17.98 9.78
N PHE A 109 0.60 17.03 9.86
CA PHE A 109 -0.18 16.77 11.05
C PHE A 109 0.70 16.33 12.22
N THR A 110 1.58 15.35 11.99
CA THR A 110 2.50 14.84 13.00
C THR A 110 3.47 15.94 13.47
N GLY A 111 4.01 16.74 12.54
CA GLY A 111 4.90 17.86 12.88
C GLY A 111 4.23 18.89 13.79
N ASN A 112 2.98 19.24 13.54
CA ASN A 112 2.22 20.14 14.39
C ASN A 112 1.86 19.50 15.75
N MET A 113 1.53 18.21 15.76
CA MET A 113 1.20 17.49 16.99
C MET A 113 2.39 17.37 17.94
N THR A 114 3.56 17.02 17.43
CA THR A 114 4.79 16.88 18.25
C THR A 114 5.27 18.18 18.87
N GLN A 115 4.85 19.33 18.36
CA GLN A 115 5.10 20.64 18.97
C GLN A 115 4.15 20.97 20.13
N ARG A 116 2.97 20.34 20.18
CA ARG A 116 1.91 20.66 21.16
C ARG A 116 1.72 19.58 22.22
N PHE A 117 2.03 18.35 21.88
CA PHE A 117 1.81 17.16 22.73
C PHE A 117 3.10 16.38 22.92
N ASP A 118 3.18 15.65 24.02
CA ASP A 118 4.26 14.73 24.29
C ASP A 118 4.26 13.56 23.30
N TYR A 119 5.45 12.99 23.02
CA TYR A 119 5.62 11.87 22.07
C TYR A 119 4.75 10.65 22.41
N VAL A 120 4.55 10.35 23.70
CA VAL A 120 3.70 9.25 24.14
C VAL A 120 2.25 9.48 23.72
N THR A 121 1.73 10.70 23.91
CA THR A 121 0.39 11.10 23.49
C THR A 121 0.24 11.01 21.95
N CYS A 122 1.25 11.45 21.21
CA CYS A 122 1.26 11.34 19.75
C CYS A 122 1.19 9.89 19.28
N LEU A 123 1.86 8.96 19.95
CA LEU A 123 1.80 7.52 19.65
C LEU A 123 0.41 6.93 19.90
N TYR A 124 -0.26 7.30 20.99
CA TYR A 124 -1.63 6.86 21.25
C TYR A 124 -2.60 7.38 20.20
N ILE A 125 -2.50 8.65 19.83
CA ILE A 125 -3.33 9.24 18.77
C ILE A 125 -3.07 8.55 17.42
N GLY A 126 -1.79 8.31 17.07
CA GLY A 126 -1.42 7.55 15.88
C GLY A 126 -1.97 6.13 15.88
N GLY A 127 -1.93 5.44 17.04
CA GLY A 127 -2.54 4.13 17.23
C GLY A 127 -4.06 4.16 17.04
N ALA A 128 -4.75 5.13 17.60
CA ALA A 128 -6.20 5.31 17.47
C ALA A 128 -6.61 5.59 16.01
N LEU A 129 -5.87 6.44 15.29
CA LEU A 129 -6.09 6.69 13.86
C LEU A 129 -5.88 5.43 13.02
N THR A 130 -4.86 4.62 13.36
CA THR A 130 -4.62 3.34 12.67
C THR A 130 -5.76 2.35 12.94
N LEU A 131 -6.30 2.28 14.14
CA LEU A 131 -7.49 1.47 14.45
C LEU A 131 -8.72 1.96 13.70
N PHE A 132 -8.90 3.28 13.58
CA PHE A 132 -9.98 3.83 12.77
C PHE A 132 -9.86 3.39 11.29
N THR A 133 -8.65 3.35 10.74
CA THR A 133 -8.40 2.81 9.41
C THR A 133 -8.78 1.34 9.29
N VAL A 134 -8.53 0.52 10.32
CA VAL A 134 -8.95 -0.89 10.35
C VAL A 134 -10.48 -1.00 10.29
N VAL A 135 -11.20 -0.17 11.04
CA VAL A 135 -12.68 -0.14 11.00
C VAL A 135 -13.17 0.23 9.60
N LEU A 136 -12.58 1.24 8.97
CA LEU A 136 -12.94 1.63 7.60
C LEU A 136 -12.67 0.50 6.61
N LEU A 137 -11.53 -0.16 6.72
CA LEU A 137 -11.14 -1.26 5.84
C LEU A 137 -12.08 -2.47 5.99
N TRP A 138 -12.66 -2.68 7.17
CA TRP A 138 -13.64 -3.75 7.40
C TRP A 138 -14.94 -3.53 6.61
N PHE A 139 -15.33 -2.26 6.40
CA PHE A 139 -16.51 -1.93 5.58
C PHE A 139 -16.30 -2.10 4.07
N ILE A 140 -15.06 -2.23 3.62
CA ILE A 140 -14.74 -2.44 2.21
C ILE A 140 -14.79 -3.94 1.93
N ASP A 141 -15.76 -4.36 1.11
CA ASP A 141 -15.85 -5.72 0.59
C ASP A 141 -15.39 -5.74 -0.88
N PRO A 142 -14.17 -6.25 -1.17
CA PRO A 142 -13.67 -6.27 -2.54
C PRO A 142 -14.48 -7.23 -3.44
N ASP A 143 -15.04 -8.30 -2.88
CA ASP A 143 -15.81 -9.28 -3.65
C ASP A 143 -17.18 -8.73 -4.08
N GLU A 144 -17.75 -7.79 -3.33
CA GLU A 144 -18.97 -7.09 -3.72
C GLU A 144 -18.69 -6.06 -4.81
N VAL A 145 -17.53 -5.40 -4.76
CA VAL A 145 -17.11 -4.45 -5.79
C VAL A 145 -16.86 -5.18 -7.11
N ASP A 146 -16.20 -6.34 -7.09
CA ASP A 146 -16.01 -7.16 -8.30
C ASP A 146 -17.34 -7.57 -8.91
N ARG A 147 -18.29 -8.04 -8.10
CA ARG A 147 -19.65 -8.39 -8.59
C ARG A 147 -20.41 -7.21 -9.19
N VAL A 148 -20.32 -6.04 -8.57
CA VAL A 148 -20.99 -4.83 -9.07
C VAL A 148 -20.36 -4.35 -10.37
N LEU A 149 -19.03 -4.47 -10.49
CA LEU A 149 -18.29 -4.10 -11.70
C LEU A 149 -18.58 -5.09 -12.84
N GLU A 150 -18.56 -6.39 -12.60
CA GLU A 150 -18.95 -7.42 -13.57
C GLU A 150 -20.39 -7.24 -14.04
N GLY A 151 -21.35 -7.03 -13.14
CA GLY A 151 -22.75 -6.82 -13.51
C GLY A 151 -23.03 -5.51 -14.24
N ARG A 152 -22.19 -4.49 -14.11
CA ARG A 152 -22.39 -3.19 -14.76
C ARG A 152 -21.67 -3.07 -16.10
N PHE A 153 -20.63 -3.84 -16.32
CA PHE A 153 -19.74 -3.72 -17.47
C PHE A 153 -19.50 -5.03 -18.21
N GLY A 154 -19.95 -6.17 -17.66
CA GLY A 154 -19.86 -7.49 -18.29
C GLY A 154 -20.63 -7.58 -19.60
N ASP A 155 -21.74 -6.85 -19.75
CA ASP A 155 -22.53 -6.78 -20.98
C ASP A 155 -21.85 -6.02 -22.13
N GLY A 156 -20.67 -5.45 -21.89
CA GLY A 156 -19.90 -4.67 -22.89
C GLY A 156 -18.61 -5.33 -23.38
N GLU A 157 -18.28 -6.53 -22.89
CA GLU A 157 -17.07 -7.23 -23.36
C GLU A 157 -17.21 -7.78 -24.78
N ASP A 158 -18.41 -8.10 -25.22
CA ASP A 158 -18.67 -8.62 -26.58
C ASP A 158 -18.53 -7.54 -27.66
N GLU A 159 -18.57 -6.25 -27.33
CA GLU A 159 -18.54 -5.16 -28.33
C GLU A 159 -17.11 -4.61 -28.57
N PHE A 160 -16.12 -4.99 -27.74
CA PHE A 160 -14.75 -4.47 -27.84
C PHE A 160 -13.73 -5.47 -28.43
N ASP A 161 -14.17 -6.68 -28.80
CA ASP A 161 -13.32 -7.68 -29.48
C ASP A 161 -13.20 -7.45 -30.99
N GLY A 162 -13.68 -6.31 -31.48
CA GLY A 162 -13.57 -5.88 -32.86
C GLY A 162 -12.61 -4.70 -32.99
N ASP A 163 -11.45 -4.96 -33.54
CA ASP A 163 -10.57 -3.95 -34.13
C ASP A 163 -9.43 -3.36 -33.25
N PHE A 164 -8.67 -4.19 -32.55
CA PHE A 164 -7.22 -4.01 -32.60
C PHE A 164 -6.71 -4.66 -33.90
N GLY A 165 -7.43 -4.32 -34.97
CA GLY A 165 -7.06 -4.68 -36.31
C GLY A 165 -5.62 -4.28 -36.55
N GLU A 166 -4.86 -5.26 -37.03
CA GLU A 166 -3.66 -5.17 -37.85
C GLU A 166 -2.97 -3.80 -37.76
N ARG A 167 -2.00 -3.67 -36.87
CA ARG A 167 -1.11 -2.50 -36.95
C ARG A 167 -0.64 -2.43 -38.39
N PRO A 168 -0.82 -1.31 -39.10
CA PRO A 168 -0.37 -1.20 -40.48
C PRO A 168 1.10 -1.59 -40.52
N GLU A 169 1.46 -2.49 -41.41
CA GLU A 169 2.84 -2.98 -41.62
C GLU A 169 3.85 -1.85 -41.82
N ALA A 170 3.39 -0.67 -42.17
CA ALA A 170 4.18 0.57 -42.29
C ALA A 170 5.00 0.96 -41.06
N TRP A 171 4.68 0.46 -39.85
CA TRP A 171 5.47 0.75 -38.65
C TRP A 171 6.73 -0.11 -38.51
N TYR A 172 6.82 -1.22 -39.28
CA TYR A 172 7.99 -2.09 -39.26
C TYR A 172 9.03 -1.71 -40.32
N GLU A 173 8.63 -0.96 -41.37
CA GLU A 173 9.58 -0.56 -42.43
C GLU A 173 10.50 0.63 -42.02
N GLU A 174 10.09 1.46 -41.06
CA GLU A 174 10.92 2.61 -40.62
C GLU A 174 12.11 2.20 -39.73
N ASP A 175 12.05 1.08 -39.00
CA ASP A 175 13.14 0.68 -38.12
C ASP A 175 14.31 -0.03 -38.88
N GLU A 176 14.09 -0.64 -40.05
CA GLU A 176 15.16 -1.28 -40.82
C GLU A 176 16.07 -0.29 -41.57
N THR A 177 15.59 0.91 -41.85
CA THR A 177 16.39 1.91 -42.59
C THR A 177 17.38 2.66 -41.70
N VAL A 178 17.21 2.66 -40.37
CA VAL A 178 18.12 3.33 -39.44
C VAL A 178 19.34 2.46 -39.09
N VAL A 179 19.23 1.14 -39.19
CA VAL A 179 20.32 0.21 -38.80
C VAL A 179 21.36 0.00 -39.94
N THR A 180 20.99 0.33 -41.18
CA THR A 180 21.90 0.12 -42.35
C THR A 180 22.72 1.33 -42.76
N SER A 181 22.60 2.47 -42.05
CA SER A 181 23.31 3.72 -42.34
C SER A 181 24.34 4.16 -41.29
N ALA A 182 24.81 3.25 -40.38
CA ALA A 182 25.88 3.53 -39.40
C ALA A 182 27.14 2.73 -39.68
#